data_1e57614aa455ad68d0d5d5b2ba29b976
#
_entry.id   1e57614aa455ad68d0d5d5b2ba29b976
#
_cell.length_a   1.000
_cell.length_b   1.000
_cell.length_c   1.000
_cell.angle_alpha   90.00
_cell.angle_beta   90.00
_cell.angle_gamma   90.00
#
_symmetry.space_group_name_H-M   'P 1'
#
loop_
_entity.id
_entity.type
_entity.pdbx_description
1 polymer ?
#
loop_
_entity_poly.entity_id
_entity_poly.type
_entity_poly.pdbx_seq_one_letter_code
_entity_poly.pdbx_strand_id
1 'polypeptide(L)'
;PIYFFAQVTTMKIAFDVDVIKDLGITRMVHQVAEWGYKYIEQSPHPQINPFYKHPRASREIMAEYKQALRDTGLELSSFICVYRWSGPDELRRQAAVKNWKRLVEIAVEMGVQVINTEFSGDPNQPEICDEMFYRSMEELLPIFEREGIRVEIQAHPWDFCEENNETVDIVKSFRSDNVKYVYSVPHTFFYDKGVGDVASMLRYAGSDLSHVLIADTRNHTKHCRYIVNPPGVDAVVHQHVGVGEGDVDFDALFRTLREMKFAEQTFKVGGEPIVATSLFGYPEKMKYQAEI
;
A
#
# COMPACT_ATOMS: atom_id res chain seq x y z
N PRO A 1 25.81 35.64 -8.06
CA PRO A 1 24.50 35.15 -7.75
C PRO A 1 24.59 33.65 -7.62
N ILE A 2 24.44 33.16 -6.38
CA ILE A 2 24.41 31.74 -6.07
C ILE A 2 22.99 31.29 -6.41
N TYR A 3 22.82 30.61 -7.51
CA TYR A 3 21.55 29.91 -7.79
C TYR A 3 21.45 28.73 -6.84
N PHE A 4 20.67 28.88 -5.77
CA PHE A 4 20.12 27.77 -5.04
C PHE A 4 19.17 27.05 -6.00
N PHE A 5 19.62 25.97 -6.62
CA PHE A 5 18.72 24.99 -7.16
C PHE A 5 18.01 24.35 -5.94
N ALA A 6 16.81 24.81 -5.63
CA ALA A 6 15.94 24.06 -4.79
C ALA A 6 15.79 22.69 -5.45
N GLN A 7 16.26 21.65 -4.79
CA GLN A 7 16.00 20.28 -5.18
C GLN A 7 14.48 20.12 -5.10
N VAL A 8 13.82 20.10 -6.25
CA VAL A 8 12.41 19.75 -6.31
C VAL A 8 12.38 18.27 -5.94
N THR A 9 12.01 17.97 -4.70
CA THR A 9 11.72 16.62 -4.28
C THR A 9 10.54 16.14 -5.11
N THR A 10 10.77 15.17 -5.97
CA THR A 10 9.73 14.60 -6.82
C THR A 10 9.27 13.30 -6.18
N MET A 11 7.95 13.14 -5.97
CA MET A 11 7.36 11.88 -5.49
C MET A 11 7.79 10.71 -6.38
N LYS A 12 7.86 9.52 -5.80
CA LYS A 12 8.12 8.28 -6.53
C LYS A 12 6.83 7.78 -7.17
N ILE A 13 6.84 7.63 -8.49
CA ILE A 13 5.73 7.01 -9.22
C ILE A 13 6.12 5.56 -9.50
N ALA A 14 5.48 4.62 -8.82
CA ALA A 14 5.79 3.22 -8.84
C ALA A 14 4.73 2.40 -9.59
N PHE A 15 5.16 1.33 -10.22
CA PHE A 15 4.28 0.31 -10.77
C PHE A 15 4.12 -0.84 -9.78
N ASP A 16 2.88 -1.13 -9.36
CA ASP A 16 2.56 -2.32 -8.59
C ASP A 16 2.57 -3.55 -9.50
N VAL A 17 3.45 -4.49 -9.19
CA VAL A 17 3.72 -5.65 -10.05
C VAL A 17 2.75 -6.82 -9.87
N ASP A 18 1.68 -6.69 -9.09
CA ASP A 18 0.75 -7.80 -8.85
C ASP A 18 0.25 -8.43 -10.15
N VAL A 19 -0.14 -7.62 -11.12
CA VAL A 19 -0.71 -8.09 -12.39
C VAL A 19 0.27 -8.83 -13.31
N ILE A 20 1.58 -8.70 -13.07
CA ILE A 20 2.64 -9.31 -13.89
C ILE A 20 3.59 -10.22 -13.09
N LYS A 21 3.28 -10.50 -11.83
CA LYS A 21 4.13 -11.33 -10.94
C LYS A 21 4.43 -12.72 -11.50
N ASP A 22 3.55 -13.26 -12.35
CA ASP A 22 3.71 -14.59 -12.95
C ASP A 22 4.72 -14.63 -14.11
N LEU A 23 5.25 -13.48 -14.53
CA LEU A 23 6.31 -13.42 -15.55
C LEU A 23 7.68 -13.90 -15.03
N GLY A 24 7.83 -14.06 -13.71
CA GLY A 24 9.12 -14.28 -13.06
C GLY A 24 9.90 -12.98 -12.84
N ILE A 25 10.85 -13.00 -11.90
CA ILE A 25 11.50 -11.79 -11.36
C ILE A 25 12.15 -10.94 -12.46
N THR A 26 13.06 -11.52 -13.23
CA THR A 26 13.80 -10.78 -14.25
C THR A 26 12.88 -10.14 -15.28
N ARG A 27 11.94 -10.92 -15.84
CA ARG A 27 11.04 -10.42 -16.89
C ARG A 27 10.05 -9.37 -16.34
N MET A 28 9.57 -9.55 -15.13
CA MET A 28 8.70 -8.58 -14.44
C MET A 28 9.39 -7.21 -14.36
N VAL A 29 10.64 -7.16 -13.90
CA VAL A 29 11.41 -5.92 -13.79
C VAL A 29 11.64 -5.27 -15.16
N HIS A 30 12.07 -6.05 -16.16
CA HIS A 30 12.26 -5.55 -17.51
C HIS A 30 10.96 -5.00 -18.13
N GLN A 31 9.83 -5.65 -17.89
CA GLN A 31 8.55 -5.17 -18.40
C GLN A 31 8.16 -3.81 -17.82
N VAL A 32 8.41 -3.58 -16.53
CA VAL A 32 8.16 -2.28 -15.90
C VAL A 32 9.05 -1.19 -16.50
N ALA A 33 10.33 -1.52 -16.79
CA ALA A 33 11.25 -0.62 -17.47
C ALA A 33 10.78 -0.27 -18.91
N GLU A 34 10.29 -1.26 -19.65
CA GLU A 34 9.75 -1.07 -21.01
C GLU A 34 8.54 -0.13 -21.02
N TRP A 35 7.74 -0.13 -19.94
CA TRP A 35 6.63 0.80 -19.77
C TRP A 35 7.05 2.20 -19.29
N GLY A 36 8.33 2.43 -19.03
CA GLY A 36 8.89 3.75 -18.72
C GLY A 36 8.84 4.15 -17.25
N TYR A 37 8.43 3.25 -16.35
CA TYR A 37 8.52 3.50 -14.92
C TYR A 37 9.95 3.46 -14.43
N LYS A 38 10.22 4.16 -13.31
CA LYS A 38 11.51 4.15 -12.61
C LYS A 38 11.46 3.39 -11.30
N TYR A 39 10.27 3.18 -10.76
CA TYR A 39 10.06 2.57 -9.45
C TYR A 39 9.11 1.39 -9.54
N ILE A 40 9.39 0.40 -8.72
CA ILE A 40 8.53 -0.78 -8.53
C ILE A 40 8.00 -0.78 -7.11
N GLU A 41 6.70 -1.03 -6.94
CA GLU A 41 6.11 -1.51 -5.71
C GLU A 41 5.93 -3.02 -5.80
N GLN A 42 6.58 -3.77 -4.91
CA GLN A 42 6.52 -5.22 -4.90
C GLN A 42 5.34 -5.72 -4.09
N SER A 43 4.29 -6.09 -4.77
CA SER A 43 3.13 -6.82 -4.21
C SER A 43 3.51 -8.20 -3.68
N PRO A 44 2.61 -8.85 -2.91
CA PRO A 44 2.84 -10.22 -2.49
C PRO A 44 3.19 -11.16 -3.65
N HIS A 45 4.31 -11.85 -3.49
CA HIS A 45 4.88 -12.72 -4.51
C HIS A 45 5.22 -14.11 -3.94
N PRO A 46 4.90 -15.21 -4.64
CA PRO A 46 5.10 -16.56 -4.11
C PRO A 46 6.52 -16.87 -3.63
N GLN A 47 7.54 -16.30 -4.29
CA GLN A 47 8.95 -16.54 -3.99
C GLN A 47 9.56 -15.51 -3.03
N ILE A 48 8.88 -14.39 -2.75
CA ILE A 48 9.43 -13.29 -1.94
C ILE A 48 8.64 -13.14 -0.64
N ASN A 49 7.41 -12.62 -0.72
CA ASN A 49 6.57 -12.23 0.41
C ASN A 49 5.11 -12.70 0.21
N PRO A 50 4.83 -13.99 0.15
CA PRO A 50 3.50 -14.49 -0.17
C PRO A 50 2.45 -14.08 0.87
N PHE A 51 1.20 -13.94 0.42
CA PHE A 51 0.07 -13.64 1.29
C PHE A 51 -0.03 -14.60 2.48
N TYR A 52 -0.15 -14.07 3.69
CA TYR A 52 -0.36 -14.79 4.95
C TYR A 52 0.64 -15.91 5.23
N LYS A 53 1.76 -15.96 4.51
CA LYS A 53 2.77 -17.01 4.65
C LYS A 53 4.13 -16.40 4.95
N HIS A 54 5.00 -17.23 5.52
CA HIS A 54 6.36 -16.81 5.84
C HIS A 54 7.15 -16.42 4.58
N PRO A 55 7.78 -15.24 4.55
CA PRO A 55 8.62 -14.82 3.43
C PRO A 55 9.80 -15.77 3.21
N ARG A 56 10.04 -16.13 1.94
CA ARG A 56 11.01 -17.16 1.58
C ARG A 56 12.05 -16.70 0.55
N ALA A 57 12.21 -15.39 0.40
CA ALA A 57 13.21 -14.86 -0.54
C ALA A 57 14.58 -15.48 -0.25
N SER A 58 15.04 -16.33 -1.16
CA SER A 58 16.38 -16.91 -1.08
C SER A 58 17.43 -15.88 -1.52
N ARG A 59 18.70 -16.14 -1.22
CA ARG A 59 19.80 -15.28 -1.67
C ARG A 59 19.86 -15.21 -3.19
N GLU A 60 19.55 -16.30 -3.87
CA GLU A 60 19.54 -16.40 -5.34
C GLU A 60 18.43 -15.52 -5.93
N ILE A 61 17.21 -15.59 -5.39
CA ILE A 61 16.08 -14.74 -5.81
C ILE A 61 16.37 -13.26 -5.56
N MET A 62 16.92 -12.92 -4.40
CA MET A 62 17.30 -11.52 -4.12
C MET A 62 18.44 -11.04 -5.02
N ALA A 63 19.40 -11.91 -5.33
CA ALA A 63 20.50 -11.58 -6.26
C ALA A 63 19.97 -11.39 -7.69
N GLU A 64 19.07 -12.25 -8.15
CA GLU A 64 18.39 -12.13 -9.45
C GLU A 64 17.64 -10.79 -9.55
N TYR A 65 16.86 -10.46 -8.53
CA TYR A 65 16.10 -9.21 -8.48
C TYR A 65 17.02 -7.99 -8.53
N LYS A 66 18.05 -7.96 -7.67
CA LYS A 66 19.03 -6.87 -7.65
C LYS A 66 19.76 -6.74 -9.01
N GLN A 67 20.03 -7.86 -9.69
CA GLN A 67 20.65 -7.81 -11.02
C GLN A 67 19.70 -7.19 -12.03
N ALA A 68 18.43 -7.62 -12.08
CA ALA A 68 17.43 -7.06 -12.99
C ALA A 68 17.21 -5.55 -12.76
N LEU A 69 17.21 -5.10 -11.50
CA LEU A 69 17.13 -3.67 -11.16
C LEU A 69 18.35 -2.90 -11.70
N ARG A 70 19.56 -3.44 -11.52
CA ARG A 70 20.79 -2.81 -12.08
C ARG A 70 20.76 -2.74 -13.59
N ASP A 71 20.34 -3.81 -14.26
CA ASP A 71 20.31 -3.90 -15.73
C ASP A 71 19.33 -2.89 -16.35
N THR A 72 18.27 -2.56 -15.64
CA THR A 72 17.20 -1.65 -16.09
C THR A 72 17.32 -0.23 -15.54
N GLY A 73 18.10 -0.02 -14.49
CA GLY A 73 18.16 1.25 -13.77
C GLY A 73 16.91 1.55 -12.93
N LEU A 74 16.07 0.54 -12.69
CA LEU A 74 14.89 0.67 -11.82
C LEU A 74 15.27 0.58 -10.34
N GLU A 75 14.43 1.17 -9.50
CA GLU A 75 14.51 1.10 -8.06
C GLU A 75 13.28 0.40 -7.48
N LEU A 76 13.48 -0.42 -6.45
CA LEU A 76 12.40 -0.99 -5.67
C LEU A 76 12.02 0.02 -4.58
N SER A 77 10.86 0.67 -4.72
CA SER A 77 10.42 1.75 -3.82
C SER A 77 9.84 1.24 -2.52
N SER A 78 9.10 0.13 -2.58
CA SER A 78 8.33 -0.39 -1.46
C SER A 78 7.98 -1.87 -1.64
N PHE A 79 7.70 -2.52 -0.52
CA PHE A 79 6.98 -3.78 -0.48
C PHE A 79 5.52 -3.56 -0.07
N ILE A 80 4.60 -4.34 -0.60
CA ILE A 80 3.29 -4.56 0.01
C ILE A 80 3.34 -5.91 0.72
N CYS A 81 2.92 -5.97 1.97
CA CYS A 81 2.76 -7.23 2.68
C CYS A 81 1.41 -7.32 3.38
N VAL A 82 0.92 -8.53 3.54
CA VAL A 82 -0.35 -8.81 4.22
C VAL A 82 -0.15 -9.98 5.16
N TYR A 83 -0.11 -9.67 6.46
CA TYR A 83 0.04 -10.66 7.52
C TYR A 83 -0.99 -10.40 8.63
N ARG A 84 -1.52 -11.44 9.25
CA ARG A 84 -2.55 -11.35 10.28
C ARG A 84 -2.01 -10.93 11.64
N TRP A 85 -1.35 -9.79 11.69
CA TRP A 85 -0.75 -9.24 12.91
C TRP A 85 -1.74 -8.60 13.89
N SER A 86 -2.97 -8.39 13.43
CA SER A 86 -4.09 -7.96 14.27
C SER A 86 -4.90 -9.14 14.83
N GLY A 87 -4.46 -10.36 14.67
CA GLY A 87 -5.14 -11.52 15.23
C GLY A 87 -6.44 -11.89 14.49
N PRO A 88 -7.55 -12.20 15.22
CA PRO A 88 -7.73 -12.19 16.71
C PRO A 88 -7.09 -13.36 17.44
N ASP A 89 -6.57 -14.35 16.76
CA ASP A 89 -5.91 -15.52 17.35
C ASP A 89 -4.44 -15.22 17.65
N GLU A 90 -4.01 -15.45 18.90
CA GLU A 90 -2.65 -15.13 19.36
C GLU A 90 -1.57 -15.93 18.62
N LEU A 91 -1.80 -17.19 18.27
CA LEU A 91 -0.81 -17.98 17.54
C LEU A 91 -0.64 -17.43 16.11
N ARG A 92 -1.73 -16.99 15.46
CA ARG A 92 -1.67 -16.31 14.17
C ARG A 92 -0.95 -14.98 14.27
N ARG A 93 -1.22 -14.21 15.32
CA ARG A 93 -0.51 -12.94 15.58
C ARG A 93 0.99 -13.18 15.71
N GLN A 94 1.41 -14.14 16.54
CA GLN A 94 2.83 -14.47 16.70
C GLN A 94 3.48 -14.95 15.40
N ALA A 95 2.78 -15.77 14.62
CA ALA A 95 3.25 -16.19 13.31
C ALA A 95 3.42 -14.99 12.36
N ALA A 96 2.48 -14.04 12.39
CA ALA A 96 2.57 -12.81 11.60
C ALA A 96 3.75 -11.93 12.03
N VAL A 97 3.98 -11.75 13.32
CA VAL A 97 5.15 -11.02 13.84
C VAL A 97 6.47 -11.67 13.39
N LYS A 98 6.53 -13.01 13.37
CA LYS A 98 7.68 -13.73 12.82
C LYS A 98 7.86 -13.46 11.31
N ASN A 99 6.76 -13.41 10.56
CA ASN A 99 6.79 -13.08 9.13
C ASN A 99 7.28 -11.65 8.91
N TRP A 100 6.81 -10.69 9.71
CA TRP A 100 7.26 -9.31 9.68
C TRP A 100 8.77 -9.19 9.93
N LYS A 101 9.29 -9.85 10.95
CA LYS A 101 10.74 -9.85 11.24
C LYS A 101 11.55 -10.34 10.05
N ARG A 102 11.09 -11.42 9.39
CA ARG A 102 11.74 -11.93 8.17
C ARG A 102 11.62 -10.97 6.99
N LEU A 103 10.47 -10.32 6.80
CA LEU A 103 10.30 -9.35 5.72
C LEU A 103 11.20 -8.12 5.90
N VAL A 104 11.36 -7.64 7.14
CA VAL A 104 12.29 -6.55 7.44
C VAL A 104 13.73 -6.92 7.06
N GLU A 105 14.19 -8.13 7.37
CA GLU A 105 15.52 -8.61 6.93
C GLU A 105 15.64 -8.58 5.40
N ILE A 106 14.61 -9.03 4.68
CA ILE A 106 14.59 -8.99 3.21
C ILE A 106 14.60 -7.55 2.71
N ALA A 107 13.80 -6.66 3.28
CA ALA A 107 13.75 -5.26 2.90
C ALA A 107 15.11 -4.58 3.08
N VAL A 108 15.76 -4.79 4.22
CA VAL A 108 17.10 -4.27 4.50
C VAL A 108 18.11 -4.80 3.48
N GLU A 109 18.10 -6.11 3.20
CA GLU A 109 19.01 -6.71 2.21
C GLU A 109 18.76 -6.19 0.80
N MET A 110 17.49 -5.90 0.46
CA MET A 110 17.10 -5.34 -0.84
C MET A 110 17.29 -3.81 -0.93
N GLY A 111 17.64 -3.14 0.18
CA GLY A 111 17.80 -1.69 0.25
C GLY A 111 16.46 -0.93 0.24
N VAL A 112 15.37 -1.56 0.65
CA VAL A 112 14.02 -0.97 0.67
C VAL A 112 13.69 -0.50 2.09
N GLN A 113 13.26 0.76 2.21
CA GLN A 113 12.92 1.36 3.50
C GLN A 113 11.41 1.49 3.74
N VAL A 114 10.57 1.17 2.77
CA VAL A 114 9.11 1.37 2.84
C VAL A 114 8.38 0.05 2.71
N ILE A 115 7.49 -0.22 3.65
CA ILE A 115 6.60 -1.39 3.61
C ILE A 115 5.17 -0.93 3.80
N ASN A 116 4.35 -1.07 2.76
CA ASN A 116 2.92 -0.83 2.76
C ASN A 116 2.18 -2.08 3.26
N THR A 117 1.17 -1.90 4.08
CA THR A 117 0.41 -2.99 4.67
C THR A 117 -1.01 -2.56 5.07
N GLU A 118 -1.82 -3.53 5.45
CA GLU A 118 -3.14 -3.38 6.07
C GLU A 118 -3.15 -3.99 7.47
N PHE A 119 -4.21 -3.76 8.24
CA PHE A 119 -4.32 -4.33 9.60
C PHE A 119 -4.51 -5.85 9.59
N SER A 120 -5.24 -6.38 8.61
CA SER A 120 -5.53 -7.82 8.47
C SER A 120 -6.21 -8.44 9.70
N GLY A 121 -7.15 -7.71 10.31
CA GLY A 121 -7.97 -8.17 11.42
C GLY A 121 -9.29 -8.81 11.00
N ASP A 122 -10.17 -9.00 11.98
CA ASP A 122 -11.51 -9.54 11.80
C ASP A 122 -12.56 -8.46 12.16
N PRO A 123 -13.40 -8.00 11.23
CA PRO A 123 -14.40 -6.97 11.48
C PRO A 123 -15.48 -7.37 12.51
N ASN A 124 -15.59 -8.66 12.81
CA ASN A 124 -16.52 -9.16 13.82
C ASN A 124 -15.94 -9.15 15.24
N GLN A 125 -14.65 -8.83 15.40
CA GLN A 125 -13.94 -8.82 16.68
C GLN A 125 -13.00 -7.60 16.76
N PRO A 126 -13.52 -6.37 16.53
CA PRO A 126 -12.67 -5.19 16.35
C PRO A 126 -11.85 -4.85 17.60
N GLU A 127 -12.41 -4.97 18.82
CA GLU A 127 -11.69 -4.64 20.05
C GLU A 127 -10.52 -5.58 20.30
N ILE A 128 -10.69 -6.88 20.00
CA ILE A 128 -9.62 -7.88 20.14
C ILE A 128 -8.54 -7.62 19.10
N CYS A 129 -8.93 -7.31 17.88
CA CYS A 129 -8.00 -7.04 16.80
C CYS A 129 -7.19 -5.76 17.02
N ASP A 130 -7.80 -4.72 17.56
CA ASP A 130 -7.13 -3.49 17.95
C ASP A 130 -6.06 -3.77 19.02
N GLU A 131 -6.41 -4.47 20.10
CA GLU A 131 -5.45 -4.89 21.13
C GLU A 131 -4.29 -5.72 20.54
N MET A 132 -4.60 -6.71 19.72
CA MET A 132 -3.60 -7.58 19.09
C MET A 132 -2.67 -6.80 18.15
N PHE A 133 -3.21 -5.81 17.43
CA PHE A 133 -2.41 -4.93 16.59
C PHE A 133 -1.40 -4.12 17.41
N TYR A 134 -1.82 -3.47 18.48
CA TYR A 134 -0.91 -2.73 19.36
C TYR A 134 0.15 -3.63 20.00
N ARG A 135 -0.20 -4.84 20.44
CA ARG A 135 0.77 -5.85 20.92
C ARG A 135 1.79 -6.24 19.86
N SER A 136 1.36 -6.37 18.60
CA SER A 136 2.29 -6.63 17.49
C SER A 136 3.21 -5.43 17.25
N MET A 137 2.68 -4.22 17.33
CA MET A 137 3.48 -3.00 17.16
C MET A 137 4.47 -2.78 18.31
N GLU A 138 4.13 -3.14 19.55
CA GLU A 138 5.08 -3.13 20.68
C GLU A 138 6.33 -3.97 20.39
N GLU A 139 6.16 -5.10 19.71
CA GLU A 139 7.29 -5.96 19.31
C GLU A 139 8.03 -5.46 18.05
N LEU A 140 7.31 -4.87 17.09
CA LEU A 140 7.83 -4.58 15.76
C LEU A 140 8.35 -3.15 15.60
N LEU A 141 7.72 -2.17 16.25
CA LEU A 141 8.11 -0.76 16.09
C LEU A 141 9.59 -0.50 16.45
N PRO A 142 10.14 -1.06 17.56
CA PRO A 142 11.58 -0.93 17.85
C PRO A 142 12.49 -1.51 16.76
N ILE A 143 12.00 -2.53 16.03
CA ILE A 143 12.72 -3.13 14.91
C ILE A 143 12.65 -2.20 13.70
N PHE A 144 11.48 -1.66 13.36
CA PHE A 144 11.31 -0.69 12.28
C PHE A 144 12.20 0.53 12.50
N GLU A 145 12.23 1.06 13.72
CA GLU A 145 13.06 2.22 14.08
C GLU A 145 14.56 1.92 13.95
N ARG A 146 15.00 0.77 14.45
CA ARG A 146 16.40 0.35 14.39
C ARG A 146 16.88 0.12 12.95
N GLU A 147 16.05 -0.51 12.14
CA GLU A 147 16.40 -0.87 10.75
C GLU A 147 16.09 0.25 9.75
N GLY A 148 15.50 1.37 10.18
CA GLY A 148 15.14 2.48 9.31
C GLY A 148 14.05 2.11 8.32
N ILE A 149 13.05 1.36 8.76
CA ILE A 149 11.87 0.98 7.97
C ILE A 149 10.71 1.93 8.30
N ARG A 150 10.08 2.46 7.28
CA ARG A 150 8.78 3.14 7.36
C ARG A 150 7.69 2.13 7.01
N VAL A 151 6.89 1.75 8.01
CA VAL A 151 5.67 0.99 7.79
C VAL A 151 4.54 1.94 7.47
N GLU A 152 3.82 1.67 6.42
CA GLU A 152 2.72 2.49 5.93
C GLU A 152 1.43 1.68 5.98
N ILE A 153 0.44 2.17 6.72
CA ILE A 153 -0.77 1.43 7.02
C ILE A 153 -1.95 2.02 6.26
N GLN A 154 -2.69 1.16 5.58
CA GLN A 154 -3.96 1.50 4.95
C GLN A 154 -5.13 0.82 5.67
N ALA A 155 -6.28 1.49 5.70
CA ALA A 155 -7.55 0.84 5.97
C ALA A 155 -7.92 -0.07 4.79
N HIS A 156 -8.56 -1.20 5.07
CA HIS A 156 -8.92 -2.15 4.03
C HIS A 156 -10.38 -2.62 4.24
N PRO A 157 -11.14 -2.82 3.14
CA PRO A 157 -12.48 -3.41 3.20
C PRO A 157 -12.49 -4.73 4.00
N TRP A 158 -13.50 -4.88 4.86
CA TRP A 158 -13.70 -6.05 5.74
C TRP A 158 -12.59 -6.29 6.77
N ASP A 159 -11.83 -5.25 7.09
CA ASP A 159 -10.91 -5.29 8.22
C ASP A 159 -11.60 -4.79 9.51
N PHE A 160 -10.96 -4.92 10.65
CA PHE A 160 -11.51 -4.39 11.91
C PHE A 160 -11.58 -2.87 11.94
N CYS A 161 -10.77 -2.21 11.13
CA CYS A 161 -10.78 -0.77 10.90
C CYS A 161 -10.84 -0.50 9.39
N GLU A 162 -11.99 -0.01 8.92
CA GLU A 162 -12.23 0.32 7.51
C GLU A 162 -12.19 1.83 7.25
N GLU A 163 -12.39 2.66 8.27
CA GLU A 163 -12.57 4.09 8.11
C GLU A 163 -11.24 4.85 8.01
N ASN A 164 -11.23 5.88 7.15
CA ASN A 164 -10.06 6.73 6.93
C ASN A 164 -9.57 7.40 8.22
N ASN A 165 -10.47 8.12 8.90
CA ASN A 165 -10.08 8.94 10.05
C ASN A 165 -9.62 8.09 11.23
N GLU A 166 -10.29 6.98 11.48
CA GLU A 166 -9.92 6.03 12.53
C GLU A 166 -8.52 5.44 12.27
N THR A 167 -8.24 5.01 11.03
CA THR A 167 -6.92 4.52 10.65
C THR A 167 -5.84 5.59 10.83
N VAL A 168 -6.12 6.82 10.41
CA VAL A 168 -5.20 7.95 10.59
C VAL A 168 -4.93 8.22 12.07
N ASP A 169 -5.94 8.12 12.93
CA ASP A 169 -5.78 8.31 14.37
C ASP A 169 -4.93 7.19 15.00
N ILE A 170 -5.11 5.94 14.57
CA ILE A 170 -4.25 4.82 14.96
C ILE A 170 -2.80 5.09 14.56
N VAL A 171 -2.56 5.49 13.31
CA VAL A 171 -1.22 5.84 12.82
C VAL A 171 -0.60 6.96 13.66
N LYS A 172 -1.31 8.03 13.90
CA LYS A 172 -0.86 9.18 14.72
C LYS A 172 -0.57 8.81 16.16
N SER A 173 -1.24 7.79 16.71
CA SER A 173 -1.06 7.36 18.11
C SER A 173 0.36 6.89 18.40
N PHE A 174 1.07 6.34 17.41
CA PHE A 174 2.46 5.88 17.56
C PHE A 174 3.47 7.01 17.70
N ARG A 175 3.18 8.21 17.21
CA ARG A 175 4.08 9.39 17.26
C ARG A 175 5.49 9.07 16.76
N SER A 176 5.60 8.21 15.74
CA SER A 176 6.85 7.74 15.17
C SER A 176 6.97 8.13 13.69
N ASP A 177 8.16 8.56 13.28
CA ASP A 177 8.45 8.81 11.86
C ASP A 177 8.44 7.52 11.01
N ASN A 178 8.46 6.38 11.68
CA ASN A 178 8.46 5.05 11.08
C ASN A 178 7.05 4.49 10.82
N VAL A 179 5.99 5.21 11.23
CA VAL A 179 4.60 4.80 11.00
C VAL A 179 3.88 5.90 10.25
N LYS A 180 3.37 5.60 9.06
CA LYS A 180 2.70 6.55 8.18
C LYS A 180 1.43 5.95 7.58
N TYR A 181 0.65 6.80 6.92
CA TYR A 181 -0.65 6.46 6.37
C TYR A 181 -0.59 6.30 4.84
N VAL A 182 -1.30 5.28 4.34
CA VAL A 182 -1.57 5.06 2.92
C VAL A 182 -3.02 5.38 2.62
N TYR A 183 -3.28 6.23 1.64
CA TYR A 183 -4.61 6.40 1.07
C TYR A 183 -4.75 5.48 -0.15
N SER A 184 -5.54 4.44 -0.01
CA SER A 184 -5.87 3.54 -1.11
C SER A 184 -7.15 4.02 -1.80
N VAL A 185 -7.02 4.61 -2.97
CA VAL A 185 -8.14 5.19 -3.72
C VAL A 185 -9.26 4.19 -3.99
N PRO A 186 -8.99 2.92 -4.34
CA PRO A 186 -10.05 1.94 -4.54
C PRO A 186 -10.87 1.60 -3.28
N HIS A 187 -10.41 2.03 -2.10
CA HIS A 187 -11.15 1.83 -0.85
C HIS A 187 -12.01 3.05 -0.43
N THR A 188 -12.01 4.12 -1.22
CA THR A 188 -12.65 5.41 -0.91
C THR A 188 -14.05 5.26 -0.34
N PHE A 189 -14.91 4.45 -0.95
CA PHE A 189 -16.31 4.30 -0.51
C PHE A 189 -16.50 3.38 0.71
N PHE A 190 -15.47 2.65 1.12
CA PHE A 190 -15.43 2.00 2.42
C PHE A 190 -15.01 2.98 3.52
N TYR A 191 -14.08 3.86 3.21
CA TYR A 191 -13.48 4.81 4.14
C TYR A 191 -14.44 5.80 4.78
N ASP A 192 -15.51 6.18 4.10
CA ASP A 192 -16.51 7.15 4.56
C ASP A 192 -17.96 6.69 4.34
N LYS A 193 -18.18 5.38 4.27
CA LYS A 193 -19.50 4.76 4.14
C LYS A 193 -20.28 5.24 2.89
N GLY A 194 -19.56 5.44 1.80
CA GLY A 194 -20.12 5.73 0.48
C GLY A 194 -20.34 7.21 0.17
N VAL A 195 -19.85 8.13 0.99
CA VAL A 195 -19.90 9.57 0.70
C VAL A 195 -18.92 9.93 -0.41
N GLY A 196 -17.69 9.44 -0.34
CA GLY A 196 -16.63 9.67 -1.32
C GLY A 196 -15.97 11.04 -1.22
N ASP A 197 -15.90 11.64 -0.02
CA ASP A 197 -15.24 12.93 0.20
C ASP A 197 -13.71 12.77 0.30
N VAL A 198 -13.10 12.51 -0.86
CA VAL A 198 -11.64 12.31 -0.98
C VAL A 198 -10.86 13.48 -0.39
N ALA A 199 -11.31 14.72 -0.65
CA ALA A 199 -10.60 15.91 -0.21
C ALA A 199 -10.55 16.01 1.33
N SER A 200 -11.65 15.72 2.00
CA SER A 200 -11.72 15.72 3.47
C SER A 200 -10.82 14.64 4.06
N MET A 201 -10.88 13.43 3.51
CA MET A 201 -10.08 12.30 3.97
C MET A 201 -8.58 12.55 3.86
N LEU A 202 -8.11 13.05 2.71
CA LEU A 202 -6.70 13.40 2.51
C LEU A 202 -6.21 14.49 3.46
N ARG A 203 -7.01 15.55 3.63
CA ARG A 203 -6.66 16.65 4.55
C ARG A 203 -6.61 16.17 6.00
N TYR A 204 -7.46 15.22 6.39
CA TYR A 204 -7.44 14.64 7.74
C TYR A 204 -6.12 13.88 7.99
N ALA A 205 -5.64 13.13 7.00
CA ALA A 205 -4.35 12.47 7.09
C ALA A 205 -3.18 13.48 7.20
N GLY A 206 -3.25 14.57 6.48
CA GLY A 206 -2.29 15.66 6.58
C GLY A 206 -0.85 15.21 6.28
N SER A 207 0.09 15.53 7.17
CA SER A 207 1.52 15.19 7.03
C SER A 207 1.83 13.72 7.29
N ASP A 208 0.87 12.93 7.74
CA ASP A 208 1.07 11.48 7.90
C ASP A 208 0.76 10.69 6.63
N LEU A 209 0.12 11.33 5.63
CA LEU A 209 -0.05 10.76 4.31
C LEU A 209 1.30 10.68 3.60
N SER A 210 1.78 9.48 3.34
CA SER A 210 3.08 9.24 2.68
C SER A 210 2.98 8.42 1.39
N HIS A 211 1.82 7.80 1.14
CA HIS A 211 1.61 6.92 0.01
C HIS A 211 0.16 7.01 -0.49
N VAL A 212 -0.01 6.96 -1.80
CA VAL A 212 -1.33 6.91 -2.45
C VAL A 212 -1.35 5.76 -3.46
N LEU A 213 -2.31 4.86 -3.31
CA LEU A 213 -2.54 3.79 -4.28
C LEU A 213 -3.61 4.24 -5.28
N ILE A 214 -3.28 4.17 -6.56
CA ILE A 214 -4.14 4.65 -7.64
C ILE A 214 -4.83 3.49 -8.36
N ALA A 215 -6.12 3.40 -8.18
CA ALA A 215 -7.08 2.68 -9.01
C ALA A 215 -8.46 3.31 -8.77
N ASP A 216 -9.38 3.12 -9.70
CA ASP A 216 -10.76 3.56 -9.49
C ASP A 216 -11.60 2.44 -8.87
N THR A 217 -12.75 2.80 -8.37
CA THR A 217 -13.72 1.85 -7.81
C THR A 217 -15.14 2.40 -7.94
N ARG A 218 -16.10 1.51 -8.02
CA ARG A 218 -17.51 1.92 -8.02
C ARG A 218 -18.03 2.10 -6.61
N ASN A 219 -18.91 3.06 -6.43
CA ASN A 219 -19.59 3.27 -5.16
C ASN A 219 -20.60 2.12 -4.92
N HIS A 220 -20.17 1.12 -4.16
CA HIS A 220 -20.97 -0.07 -3.86
C HIS A 220 -22.27 0.26 -3.11
N THR A 221 -22.34 1.39 -2.39
CA THR A 221 -23.56 1.79 -1.68
C THR A 221 -24.66 2.31 -2.62
N LYS A 222 -24.29 2.67 -3.85
CA LYS A 222 -25.21 3.27 -4.84
C LYS A 222 -25.52 2.38 -6.04
N HIS A 223 -24.57 1.58 -6.47
CA HIS A 223 -24.62 0.97 -7.80
C HIS A 223 -24.47 -0.55 -7.82
N CYS A 224 -24.01 -1.17 -6.75
CA CYS A 224 -23.73 -2.60 -6.75
C CYS A 224 -24.94 -3.40 -6.24
N ARG A 225 -25.72 -3.94 -7.17
CA ARG A 225 -26.74 -4.97 -6.86
C ARG A 225 -26.31 -6.28 -7.50
N TYR A 226 -26.26 -7.32 -6.68
CA TYR A 226 -26.00 -8.67 -7.18
C TYR A 226 -27.31 -9.36 -7.52
N ILE A 227 -27.53 -9.68 -8.78
CA ILE A 227 -28.82 -10.15 -9.31
C ILE A 227 -29.19 -11.55 -8.76
N VAL A 228 -28.21 -12.34 -8.33
CA VAL A 228 -28.41 -13.73 -7.87
C VAL A 228 -28.66 -13.81 -6.34
N ASN A 229 -28.43 -12.72 -5.61
CA ASN A 229 -28.74 -12.67 -4.20
C ASN A 229 -30.26 -12.55 -3.95
N PRO A 230 -30.76 -12.94 -2.79
CA PRO A 230 -32.16 -12.69 -2.45
C PRO A 230 -32.55 -11.22 -2.71
N PRO A 231 -33.76 -10.94 -3.18
CA PRO A 231 -34.20 -9.57 -3.43
C PRO A 231 -33.97 -8.67 -2.21
N GLY A 232 -33.36 -7.50 -2.41
CA GLY A 232 -33.10 -6.52 -1.35
C GLY A 232 -31.77 -6.69 -0.62
N VAL A 233 -30.92 -7.64 -1.04
CA VAL A 233 -29.55 -7.75 -0.52
C VAL A 233 -28.61 -7.02 -1.47
N ASP A 234 -27.97 -5.96 -0.97
CA ASP A 234 -26.94 -5.24 -1.71
C ASP A 234 -25.63 -6.02 -1.68
N ALA A 235 -24.98 -6.13 -2.84
CA ALA A 235 -23.64 -6.70 -2.90
C ALA A 235 -22.62 -5.62 -2.50
N VAL A 236 -21.80 -5.94 -1.53
CA VAL A 236 -20.62 -5.13 -1.21
C VAL A 236 -19.46 -5.64 -2.05
N VAL A 237 -18.93 -4.79 -2.93
CA VAL A 237 -17.90 -5.17 -3.90
C VAL A 237 -16.64 -4.36 -3.66
N HIS A 238 -15.52 -5.05 -3.56
CA HIS A 238 -14.19 -4.46 -3.55
C HIS A 238 -13.58 -4.61 -4.95
N GLN A 239 -13.30 -3.50 -5.59
CA GLN A 239 -12.83 -3.44 -6.98
C GLN A 239 -11.64 -2.51 -7.10
N HIS A 240 -10.71 -2.87 -7.99
CA HIS A 240 -9.63 -2.03 -8.47
C HIS A 240 -9.75 -1.95 -10.00
N VAL A 241 -10.46 -0.95 -10.48
CA VAL A 241 -10.68 -0.73 -11.93
C VAL A 241 -9.85 0.44 -12.43
N GLY A 242 -9.78 0.61 -13.75
CA GLY A 242 -9.02 1.69 -14.35
C GLY A 242 -9.58 3.07 -13.98
N VAL A 243 -8.72 4.07 -13.90
CA VAL A 243 -9.10 5.46 -13.61
C VAL A 243 -10.13 5.95 -14.66
N GLY A 244 -11.26 6.48 -14.18
CA GLY A 244 -12.38 6.90 -15.01
C GLY A 244 -13.39 5.79 -15.30
N GLU A 245 -13.19 4.58 -14.81
CA GLU A 245 -14.16 3.47 -14.93
C GLU A 245 -15.07 3.33 -13.69
N GLY A 246 -14.78 4.05 -12.62
CA GLY A 246 -15.52 4.04 -11.36
C GLY A 246 -16.20 5.38 -11.04
N ASP A 247 -16.34 5.65 -9.76
CA ASP A 247 -17.09 6.81 -9.23
C ASP A 247 -16.20 7.73 -8.37
N VAL A 248 -14.89 7.50 -8.27
CA VAL A 248 -14.00 8.33 -7.43
C VAL A 248 -13.78 9.69 -8.10
N ASP A 249 -13.85 10.76 -7.31
CA ASP A 249 -13.53 12.12 -7.78
C ASP A 249 -12.01 12.33 -7.87
N PHE A 250 -11.41 11.92 -8.99
CA PHE A 250 -9.98 12.10 -9.27
C PHE A 250 -9.57 13.58 -9.41
N ASP A 251 -10.48 14.45 -9.84
CA ASP A 251 -10.19 15.89 -9.90
C ASP A 251 -10.01 16.45 -8.49
N ALA A 252 -10.86 16.05 -7.54
CA ALA A 252 -10.70 16.40 -6.13
C ALA A 252 -9.44 15.77 -5.54
N LEU A 253 -9.13 14.50 -5.87
CA LEU A 253 -7.92 13.81 -5.43
C LEU A 253 -6.66 14.61 -5.79
N PHE A 254 -6.44 14.81 -7.09
CA PHE A 254 -5.20 15.46 -7.56
C PHE A 254 -5.11 16.93 -7.18
N ARG A 255 -6.23 17.65 -7.15
CA ARG A 255 -6.27 19.03 -6.65
C ARG A 255 -5.86 19.09 -5.19
N THR A 256 -6.40 18.22 -4.33
CA THR A 256 -6.10 18.19 -2.90
C THR A 256 -4.64 17.80 -2.65
N LEU A 257 -4.12 16.77 -3.32
CA LEU A 257 -2.71 16.40 -3.21
C LEU A 257 -1.77 17.56 -3.59
N ARG A 258 -2.14 18.35 -4.61
CA ARG A 258 -1.38 19.55 -5.01
C ARG A 258 -1.46 20.66 -3.97
N GLU A 259 -2.65 20.94 -3.43
CA GLU A 259 -2.85 21.91 -2.34
C GLU A 259 -2.06 21.54 -1.08
N MET A 260 -1.99 20.25 -0.76
CA MET A 260 -1.19 19.70 0.34
C MET A 260 0.31 19.67 0.06
N LYS A 261 0.74 20.02 -1.16
CA LYS A 261 2.13 19.91 -1.62
C LYS A 261 2.70 18.50 -1.41
N PHE A 262 1.89 17.49 -1.65
CA PHE A 262 2.26 16.09 -1.40
C PHE A 262 3.57 15.71 -2.10
N ALA A 263 3.74 16.08 -3.37
CA ALA A 263 4.95 15.80 -4.13
C ALA A 263 6.23 16.49 -3.60
N GLU A 264 6.09 17.50 -2.75
CA GLU A 264 7.21 18.26 -2.16
C GLU A 264 7.56 17.74 -0.76
N GLN A 265 6.79 16.79 -0.22
CA GLN A 265 7.04 16.24 1.12
C GLN A 265 8.28 15.36 1.11
N THR A 266 8.94 15.31 2.25
CA THR A 266 10.06 14.40 2.50
C THR A 266 9.93 13.84 3.90
N PHE A 267 10.00 12.53 4.01
CA PHE A 267 9.91 11.81 5.27
C PHE A 267 11.31 11.46 5.77
N LYS A 268 11.49 11.49 7.06
CA LYS A 268 12.78 11.17 7.70
C LYS A 268 13.24 9.74 7.39
N VAL A 269 12.30 8.82 7.27
CA VAL A 269 12.56 7.45 6.86
C VAL A 269 11.89 7.20 5.52
N GLY A 270 12.59 6.61 4.57
CA GLY A 270 12.09 6.27 3.24
C GLY A 270 11.99 7.44 2.25
N GLY A 271 12.36 8.68 2.65
CA GLY A 271 12.49 9.83 1.75
C GLY A 271 11.16 10.31 1.16
N GLU A 272 11.06 10.33 -0.15
CA GLU A 272 9.95 10.91 -0.89
C GLU A 272 8.63 10.14 -0.71
N PRO A 273 7.47 10.79 -0.90
CA PRO A 273 6.18 10.12 -0.96
C PRO A 273 6.08 9.23 -2.19
N ILE A 274 5.23 8.21 -2.11
CA ILE A 274 5.01 7.24 -3.17
C ILE A 274 3.59 7.39 -3.73
N VAL A 275 3.47 7.32 -5.05
CA VAL A 275 2.20 7.06 -5.74
C VAL A 275 2.40 5.78 -6.54
N ALA A 276 1.59 4.77 -6.27
CA ALA A 276 1.69 3.48 -6.96
C ALA A 276 0.38 3.11 -7.64
N THR A 277 0.48 2.45 -8.78
CA THR A 277 -0.69 1.83 -9.41
C THR A 277 -1.20 0.69 -8.53
N SER A 278 -2.50 0.44 -8.54
CA SER A 278 -3.12 -0.60 -7.71
C SER A 278 -4.25 -1.33 -8.45
N LEU A 279 -4.06 -1.56 -9.74
CA LEU A 279 -5.02 -2.26 -10.59
C LEU A 279 -4.74 -3.77 -10.53
N PHE A 280 -5.69 -4.54 -10.04
CA PHE A 280 -5.51 -5.98 -9.84
C PHE A 280 -6.36 -6.81 -10.82
N GLY A 281 -5.86 -8.01 -11.14
CA GLY A 281 -6.64 -9.09 -11.69
C GLY A 281 -7.10 -8.96 -13.14
N TYR A 282 -6.60 -7.97 -13.89
CA TYR A 282 -6.99 -7.73 -15.28
C TYR A 282 -5.77 -7.68 -16.20
N PRO A 283 -5.24 -8.83 -16.66
CA PRO A 283 -4.09 -8.86 -17.56
C PRO A 283 -4.26 -8.00 -18.81
N GLU A 284 -5.46 -7.90 -19.34
CA GLU A 284 -5.80 -7.04 -20.48
C GLU A 284 -5.70 -5.55 -20.19
N LYS A 285 -5.65 -5.16 -18.91
CA LYS A 285 -5.48 -3.77 -18.47
C LYS A 285 -4.03 -3.39 -18.17
N MET A 286 -3.07 -4.32 -18.33
CA MET A 286 -1.66 -4.05 -17.99
C MET A 286 -1.10 -2.83 -18.70
N LYS A 287 -1.37 -2.70 -20.00
CA LYS A 287 -0.92 -1.53 -20.77
C LYS A 287 -1.58 -0.25 -20.25
N TYR A 288 -2.86 -0.28 -19.97
CA TYR A 288 -3.59 0.85 -19.43
C TYR A 288 -3.05 1.26 -18.04
N GLN A 289 -2.78 0.29 -17.18
CA GLN A 289 -2.18 0.55 -15.88
C GLN A 289 -0.80 1.24 -16.02
N ALA A 290 -0.01 0.87 -17.02
CA ALA A 290 1.28 1.47 -17.30
C ALA A 290 1.17 2.92 -17.82
N GLU A 291 0.03 3.32 -18.37
CA GLU A 291 -0.23 4.66 -18.91
C GLU A 291 -0.81 5.64 -17.86
N ILE A 292 -1.27 5.13 -16.68
CA ILE A 292 -1.75 5.95 -15.56
C ILE A 292 -0.58 6.72 -14.91
#